data_2731bcd922f7f31f201fb85e425acf8b
#
_entry.id   2731bcd922f7f31f201fb85e425acf8b
#
_cell.length_a   1.000
_cell.length_b   1.000
_cell.length_c   1.000
_cell.angle_alpha   90.00
_cell.angle_beta   90.00
_cell.angle_gamma   90.00
#
_symmetry.space_group_name_H-M   'P 1'
#
loop_
_entity.id
_entity.type
_entity.pdbx_description
1 polymer ?
#
loop_
_entity_poly.entity_id
_entity_poly.type
_entity_poly.pdbx_seq_one_letter_code
_entity_poly.pdbx_strand_id
1 'polypeptide(L)'
;MRVATIARLSIIPSLTINITLGAQRWDGLRQIELGDWNDLNIVSEGDSWLKVPSPFFKPGDKQPYPSLLDLSNPAVESKASILVLIAAFRETRTVHSLVSLFEQAEHPERVYVGVVQQNNEGDEDVLEGFCKALGTPLVLKQSYKGRSGLNKRQPGEDPWGQGRYTAKSFEDCKPASRVRVYRMDSNEAAGPVYARAQQRRLLQGGNNMEDFCLQLDAHAVFAHGWDSKLLGQFSETNNEYAVLTTYPTDAGTLLPSGEFPNTNKHWEMPHLCTAQSLGNGVVRNDGASAVANLERPILGKLWAAGLSFSRCHAERDVPADPYLKQIFNGEEFSRGARLWTNGYDFYTLSRPVVGVFYGDEKGGRGSWNENYEELTKSNDRLSQLLCRGNDPAPDALKGFDLGHRRHYEDYAALTGVDPRNTAFKKTSCLVRAWTPWLPEAPAPYLPLPAPPGVEDQANEDVVGMFQSSHRVEG
;
A
#
# COMPACT_ATOMS: atom_id res chain seq x y z
N MET A 1 29.05 20.04 45.72
CA MET A 1 27.71 19.92 46.32
C MET A 1 26.90 21.14 45.96
N ARG A 2 26.03 21.01 44.95
CA ARG A 2 24.90 21.94 44.74
C ARG A 2 23.73 21.06 44.29
N VAL A 3 22.75 21.01 45.19
CA VAL A 3 21.49 20.30 44.99
C VAL A 3 20.63 21.13 44.04
N ALA A 4 20.28 20.59 42.89
CA ALA A 4 19.30 21.20 41.99
C ALA A 4 17.92 20.67 42.36
N THR A 5 17.05 21.56 42.74
CA THR A 5 15.64 21.32 43.06
C THR A 5 14.90 20.98 41.78
N ILE A 6 14.38 19.76 41.69
CA ILE A 6 13.51 19.32 40.59
C ILE A 6 12.10 19.78 40.94
N ALA A 7 11.60 20.74 40.18
CA ALA A 7 10.18 21.07 40.15
C ALA A 7 9.41 19.90 39.48
N ARG A 8 8.50 19.29 40.26
CA ARG A 8 7.53 18.34 39.71
C ARG A 8 6.49 19.11 38.89
N LEU A 9 6.63 19.07 37.57
CA LEU A 9 5.51 19.31 36.69
C LEU A 9 4.71 17.99 36.58
N SER A 10 3.44 18.05 36.89
CA SER A 10 2.47 16.98 36.66
C SER A 10 2.35 16.77 35.15
N ILE A 11 2.96 15.69 34.66
CA ILE A 11 2.88 15.27 33.26
C ILE A 11 1.58 14.50 33.11
N ILE A 12 0.64 15.07 32.36
CA ILE A 12 -0.42 14.30 31.71
C ILE A 12 0.29 13.42 30.70
N PRO A 13 0.10 12.10 30.66
CA PRO A 13 0.77 11.27 29.69
C PRO A 13 0.12 11.50 28.32
N SER A 14 0.70 12.41 27.54
CA SER A 14 0.46 12.48 26.12
C SER A 14 1.22 11.33 25.46
N LEU A 15 0.49 10.38 24.87
CA LEU A 15 1.08 9.32 24.07
C LEU A 15 1.61 9.95 22.78
N THR A 16 2.91 10.17 22.72
CA THR A 16 3.57 10.63 21.50
C THR A 16 3.88 9.39 20.66
N ILE A 17 3.12 9.19 19.58
CA ILE A 17 3.45 8.17 18.59
C ILE A 17 4.61 8.70 17.75
N ASN A 18 5.82 8.24 18.03
CA ASN A 18 6.99 8.50 17.20
C ASN A 18 7.00 7.50 16.05
N ILE A 19 6.53 7.90 14.87
CA ILE A 19 6.62 7.09 13.66
C ILE A 19 7.97 7.36 13.02
N THR A 20 8.85 6.37 13.00
CA THR A 20 10.16 6.44 12.35
C THR A 20 10.08 5.71 11.02
N LEU A 21 10.03 6.43 9.92
CA LEU A 21 10.15 5.89 8.56
C LEU A 21 11.60 6.04 8.13
N GLY A 22 12.33 4.93 8.01
CA GLY A 22 13.70 4.87 7.48
C GLY A 22 14.58 6.05 7.89
N ALA A 23 15.28 5.97 9.01
CA ALA A 23 16.27 6.93 9.52
C ALA A 23 15.83 8.41 9.70
N GLN A 24 14.58 8.79 9.44
CA GLN A 24 14.06 10.13 9.72
C GLN A 24 13.02 10.06 10.83
N ARG A 25 13.34 10.66 11.97
CA ARG A 25 12.38 10.92 13.07
C ARG A 25 11.28 11.83 12.54
N TRP A 26 10.04 11.41 12.69
CA TRP A 26 8.86 12.23 12.45
C TRP A 26 8.57 13.03 13.72
N ASP A 27 9.17 14.20 13.86
CA ASP A 27 8.95 15.10 15.01
C ASP A 27 7.72 16.00 14.81
N GLY A 28 6.74 15.59 14.03
CA GLY A 28 5.68 16.48 13.58
C GLY A 28 4.25 15.96 13.59
N LEU A 29 3.94 14.93 14.40
CA LEU A 29 2.54 14.59 14.63
C LEU A 29 1.86 15.70 15.42
N ARG A 30 0.93 16.42 14.80
CA ARG A 30 0.01 17.29 15.52
C ARG A 30 -1.08 16.43 16.13
N GLN A 31 -1.12 16.40 17.45
CA GLN A 31 -2.18 15.71 18.18
C GLN A 31 -3.48 16.46 18.01
N ILE A 32 -4.52 15.76 17.57
CA ILE A 32 -5.88 16.27 17.50
C ILE A 32 -6.65 15.63 18.67
N GLU A 33 -6.87 16.39 19.72
CA GLU A 33 -7.77 15.98 20.79
C GLU A 33 -9.21 16.27 20.36
N LEU A 34 -10.03 15.26 20.28
CA LEU A 34 -11.43 15.39 19.95
C LEU A 34 -12.22 15.58 21.25
N GLY A 35 -12.86 16.70 21.42
CA GLY A 35 -13.71 17.02 22.58
C GLY A 35 -15.04 16.35 22.45
N ASP A 36 -16.03 16.24 22.16
CA ASP A 36 -17.27 15.49 22.24
C ASP A 36 -17.46 14.51 21.06
N TRP A 37 -17.50 13.23 21.38
CA TRP A 37 -17.38 12.12 20.44
C TRP A 37 -18.58 11.91 19.51
N ASN A 38 -19.67 12.62 19.73
CA ASN A 38 -20.87 12.53 18.89
C ASN A 38 -20.72 13.29 17.55
N ASP A 39 -19.65 14.07 17.37
CA ASP A 39 -19.39 14.82 16.14
C ASP A 39 -18.12 14.31 15.44
N LEU A 40 -18.26 13.27 14.64
CA LEU A 40 -17.21 12.57 13.85
C LEU A 40 -16.40 13.47 12.90
N ASN A 41 -16.61 14.76 12.91
CA ASN A 41 -16.10 15.67 11.91
C ASN A 41 -15.28 16.82 12.52
N ILE A 42 -14.72 16.63 13.70
CA ILE A 42 -13.88 17.65 14.32
C ILE A 42 -12.44 17.43 13.88
N VAL A 43 -11.81 18.43 13.33
CA VAL A 43 -10.42 18.42 12.87
C VAL A 43 -9.73 19.68 13.37
N SER A 44 -8.49 19.59 13.86
CA SER A 44 -7.76 20.77 14.35
C SER A 44 -7.06 21.53 13.21
N GLU A 45 -7.04 22.85 13.35
CA GLU A 45 -6.24 23.75 12.53
C GLU A 45 -5.40 24.68 13.42
N GLY A 46 -4.11 24.38 13.54
CA GLY A 46 -3.26 25.07 14.48
C GLY A 46 -3.73 24.79 15.92
N ASP A 47 -4.03 25.85 16.67
CA ASP A 47 -4.55 25.77 18.05
C ASP A 47 -6.08 25.80 18.12
N SER A 48 -6.77 25.74 16.98
CA SER A 48 -8.23 25.83 16.89
C SER A 48 -8.85 24.49 16.46
N TRP A 49 -10.01 24.21 17.02
CA TRP A 49 -10.83 23.04 16.69
C TRP A 49 -12.05 23.49 15.89
N LEU A 50 -12.22 22.95 14.71
CA LEU A 50 -13.34 23.27 13.84
C LEU A 50 -14.23 22.07 13.63
N LYS A 51 -15.53 22.23 13.85
CA LYS A 51 -16.53 21.22 13.47
C LYS A 51 -16.68 21.22 11.95
N VAL A 52 -16.47 20.08 11.35
CA VAL A 52 -16.71 19.87 9.92
C VAL A 52 -18.03 19.14 9.77
N PRO A 53 -19.03 19.69 9.02
CA PRO A 53 -20.33 19.04 8.87
C PRO A 53 -20.22 17.62 8.34
N SER A 54 -20.99 16.71 8.89
CA SER A 54 -21.30 15.42 8.26
C SER A 54 -22.53 15.62 7.36
N PRO A 55 -22.53 15.04 6.15
CA PRO A 55 -21.62 14.09 5.54
C PRO A 55 -20.41 14.76 4.86
N PHE A 56 -19.42 13.96 4.44
CA PHE A 56 -18.20 14.39 3.74
C PHE A 56 -18.45 15.03 2.37
N PHE A 57 -19.68 15.06 1.92
CA PHE A 57 -20.13 15.59 0.64
C PHE A 57 -20.83 16.92 0.85
N LYS A 58 -20.60 17.86 -0.03
CA LYS A 58 -21.39 19.08 -0.10
C LYS A 58 -22.80 18.73 -0.60
N PRO A 59 -23.85 19.46 -0.19
CA PRO A 59 -25.16 19.32 -0.81
C PRO A 59 -25.07 19.46 -2.33
N GLY A 60 -25.55 18.45 -3.06
CA GLY A 60 -25.49 18.41 -4.52
C GLY A 60 -24.29 17.66 -5.11
N ASP A 61 -23.29 17.28 -4.32
CA ASP A 61 -22.20 16.45 -4.80
C ASP A 61 -22.74 15.05 -5.19
N LYS A 62 -22.21 14.53 -6.30
CA LYS A 62 -22.49 13.14 -6.71
C LYS A 62 -21.82 12.20 -5.73
N GLN A 63 -22.59 11.28 -5.17
CA GLN A 63 -22.06 10.29 -4.23
C GLN A 63 -21.04 9.34 -4.89
N PRO A 64 -20.11 8.76 -4.13
CA PRO A 64 -19.23 7.71 -4.63
C PRO A 64 -20.05 6.57 -5.24
N TYR A 65 -19.42 5.83 -6.15
CA TYR A 65 -20.04 4.64 -6.70
C TYR A 65 -20.15 3.59 -5.60
N PRO A 66 -21.37 3.06 -5.33
CA PRO A 66 -21.54 2.06 -4.29
C PRO A 66 -20.68 0.83 -4.51
N SER A 67 -20.24 0.20 -3.43
CA SER A 67 -19.53 -1.08 -3.52
C SER A 67 -20.38 -2.12 -4.27
N LEU A 68 -19.72 -2.83 -5.18
CA LEU A 68 -20.36 -3.91 -5.97
C LEU A 68 -20.54 -5.19 -5.13
N LEU A 69 -19.84 -5.33 -4.01
CA LEU A 69 -19.97 -6.42 -3.08
C LEU A 69 -20.73 -5.96 -1.83
N ASP A 70 -21.79 -6.64 -1.52
CA ASP A 70 -22.51 -6.43 -0.25
C ASP A 70 -21.78 -7.12 0.90
N LEU A 71 -20.73 -6.45 1.38
CA LEU A 71 -19.94 -6.94 2.52
C LEU A 71 -20.67 -6.86 3.87
N SER A 72 -21.87 -6.27 3.92
CA SER A 72 -22.73 -6.33 5.10
C SER A 72 -23.41 -7.72 5.24
N ASN A 73 -23.44 -8.47 4.15
CA ASN A 73 -23.90 -9.86 4.15
C ASN A 73 -22.74 -10.80 4.53
N PRO A 74 -22.79 -11.48 5.69
CA PRO A 74 -21.72 -12.37 6.14
C PRO A 74 -21.36 -13.49 5.15
N ALA A 75 -22.32 -13.96 4.36
CA ALA A 75 -22.09 -15.01 3.35
C ALA A 75 -21.30 -14.49 2.12
N VAL A 76 -21.33 -13.20 1.87
CA VAL A 76 -20.51 -12.53 0.84
C VAL A 76 -19.17 -12.13 1.43
N GLU A 77 -19.17 -11.53 2.60
CA GLU A 77 -17.97 -11.07 3.31
C GLU A 77 -16.98 -12.22 3.54
N SER A 78 -17.43 -13.35 4.08
CA SER A 78 -16.58 -14.51 4.37
C SER A 78 -15.92 -15.14 3.13
N LYS A 79 -16.43 -14.87 1.94
CA LYS A 79 -15.90 -15.38 0.65
C LYS A 79 -15.05 -14.36 -0.11
N ALA A 80 -15.14 -13.09 0.27
CA ALA A 80 -14.41 -12.03 -0.39
C ALA A 80 -12.91 -12.26 -0.26
N SER A 81 -12.22 -12.51 -1.38
CA SER A 81 -10.81 -12.89 -1.41
C SER A 81 -9.89 -11.67 -1.27
N ILE A 82 -8.78 -11.86 -0.58
CA ILE A 82 -7.78 -10.81 -0.33
C ILE A 82 -6.41 -11.28 -0.81
N LEU A 83 -5.78 -10.52 -1.72
CA LEU A 83 -4.39 -10.70 -2.10
C LEU A 83 -3.51 -9.68 -1.37
N VAL A 84 -2.63 -10.17 -0.52
CA VAL A 84 -1.64 -9.33 0.17
C VAL A 84 -0.36 -9.26 -0.69
N LEU A 85 0.03 -8.05 -1.07
CA LEU A 85 1.16 -7.77 -1.96
C LEU A 85 2.34 -7.20 -1.17
N ILE A 86 3.44 -7.92 -1.15
CA ILE A 86 4.64 -7.61 -0.37
C ILE A 86 5.84 -7.47 -1.31
N ALA A 87 6.64 -6.41 -1.13
CA ALA A 87 7.95 -6.25 -1.76
C ALA A 87 9.03 -6.37 -0.70
N ALA A 88 9.88 -7.39 -0.81
CA ALA A 88 10.90 -7.72 0.17
C ALA A 88 12.30 -7.64 -0.44
N PHE A 89 13.17 -6.80 0.12
CA PHE A 89 14.59 -6.71 -0.25
C PHE A 89 15.43 -7.28 0.89
N ARG A 90 15.86 -8.55 0.75
CA ARG A 90 16.69 -9.25 1.74
C ARG A 90 16.15 -9.15 3.17
N GLU A 91 14.82 -9.06 3.30
CA GLU A 91 14.11 -8.83 4.55
C GLU A 91 13.88 -10.16 5.30
N THR A 92 14.46 -10.30 6.45
CA THR A 92 14.42 -11.52 7.25
C THR A 92 13.10 -11.72 8.01
N ARG A 93 12.32 -10.63 8.20
CA ARG A 93 11.03 -10.66 8.91
C ARG A 93 9.86 -11.07 8.03
N THR A 94 10.04 -11.16 6.70
CA THR A 94 8.94 -11.52 5.80
C THR A 94 8.31 -12.86 6.18
N VAL A 95 9.11 -13.83 6.61
CA VAL A 95 8.59 -15.11 7.11
C VAL A 95 7.68 -14.91 8.32
N HIS A 96 8.12 -14.13 9.30
CA HIS A 96 7.31 -13.81 10.48
C HIS A 96 6.01 -13.08 10.10
N SER A 97 6.10 -12.16 9.12
CA SER A 97 4.92 -11.45 8.61
C SER A 97 3.90 -12.41 7.99
N LEU A 98 4.34 -13.41 7.21
CA LEU A 98 3.45 -14.42 6.64
C LEU A 98 2.81 -15.29 7.72
N VAL A 99 3.57 -15.71 8.74
CA VAL A 99 3.02 -16.47 9.88
C VAL A 99 1.94 -15.67 10.58
N SER A 100 2.26 -14.43 10.98
CA SER A 100 1.30 -13.53 11.64
C SER A 100 0.04 -13.30 10.78
N LEU A 101 0.22 -13.10 9.47
CA LEU A 101 -0.86 -12.86 8.52
C LEU A 101 -1.87 -14.02 8.48
N PHE A 102 -1.39 -15.27 8.36
CA PHE A 102 -2.27 -16.43 8.27
C PHE A 102 -2.85 -16.85 9.63
N GLU A 103 -2.06 -16.76 10.71
CA GLU A 103 -2.50 -17.14 12.06
C GLU A 103 -3.51 -16.16 12.65
N GLN A 104 -3.44 -14.88 12.28
CA GLN A 104 -4.32 -13.84 12.80
C GLN A 104 -5.54 -13.59 11.93
N ALA A 105 -5.63 -14.17 10.74
CA ALA A 105 -6.81 -14.04 9.89
C ALA A 105 -8.00 -14.81 10.48
N GLU A 106 -9.20 -14.22 10.42
CA GLU A 106 -10.45 -14.88 10.78
C GLU A 106 -10.82 -15.96 9.75
N HIS A 107 -10.56 -15.66 8.46
CA HIS A 107 -10.79 -16.55 7.32
C HIS A 107 -9.52 -16.75 6.50
N PRO A 108 -8.54 -17.51 7.01
CA PRO A 108 -7.25 -17.67 6.32
C PRO A 108 -7.38 -18.33 4.94
N GLU A 109 -8.47 -19.05 4.66
CA GLU A 109 -8.72 -19.70 3.36
C GLU A 109 -8.98 -18.71 2.22
N ARG A 110 -9.44 -17.48 2.50
CA ARG A 110 -9.66 -16.41 1.51
C ARG A 110 -8.44 -15.54 1.26
N VAL A 111 -7.37 -15.75 2.05
CA VAL A 111 -6.16 -14.93 2.00
C VAL A 111 -5.14 -15.55 1.06
N TYR A 112 -4.70 -14.76 0.10
CA TYR A 112 -3.62 -15.05 -0.83
C TYR A 112 -2.47 -14.08 -0.58
N VAL A 113 -1.25 -14.50 -0.87
CA VAL A 113 -0.06 -13.64 -0.69
C VAL A 113 0.77 -13.65 -1.96
N GLY A 114 1.17 -12.49 -2.40
CA GLY A 114 2.12 -12.28 -3.48
C GLY A 114 3.37 -11.58 -2.97
N VAL A 115 4.52 -12.25 -3.06
CA VAL A 115 5.80 -11.70 -2.61
C VAL A 115 6.73 -11.48 -3.79
N VAL A 116 7.20 -10.24 -3.97
CA VAL A 116 8.37 -9.93 -4.79
C VAL A 116 9.58 -10.03 -3.87
N GLN A 117 10.31 -11.13 -3.96
CA GLN A 117 11.47 -11.42 -3.14
C GLN A 117 12.75 -11.07 -3.89
N GLN A 118 13.55 -10.15 -3.38
CA GLN A 118 14.84 -9.72 -3.93
C GLN A 118 15.95 -10.17 -2.98
N ASN A 119 16.51 -11.35 -3.22
CA ASN A 119 17.48 -12.01 -2.33
C ASN A 119 18.81 -12.26 -3.02
N ASN A 120 19.88 -12.41 -2.21
CA ASN A 120 21.14 -12.99 -2.63
C ASN A 120 21.11 -14.53 -2.52
N GLU A 121 22.12 -15.16 -3.12
CA GLU A 121 22.39 -16.55 -2.85
C GLU A 121 22.66 -16.76 -1.35
N GLY A 122 21.97 -17.74 -0.75
CA GLY A 122 22.08 -18.04 0.69
C GLY A 122 21.14 -17.24 1.60
N ASP A 123 20.42 -16.23 1.11
CA ASP A 123 19.29 -15.67 1.85
C ASP A 123 18.13 -16.68 1.88
N GLU A 124 17.38 -16.71 2.99
CA GLU A 124 16.24 -17.61 3.15
C GLU A 124 15.13 -17.32 2.15
N ASP A 125 14.67 -18.34 1.43
CA ASP A 125 13.48 -18.22 0.59
C ASP A 125 12.24 -18.09 1.47
N VAL A 126 11.40 -17.10 1.18
CA VAL A 126 10.24 -16.76 2.04
C VAL A 126 9.25 -17.92 2.13
N LEU A 127 9.04 -18.67 1.05
CA LEU A 127 8.08 -19.78 1.04
C LEU A 127 8.64 -20.99 1.81
N GLU A 128 9.94 -21.28 1.66
CA GLU A 128 10.61 -22.33 2.41
C GLU A 128 10.66 -21.99 3.91
N GLY A 129 11.05 -20.77 4.26
CA GLY A 129 11.07 -20.27 5.63
C GLY A 129 9.69 -20.30 6.28
N PHE A 130 8.65 -19.89 5.55
CA PHE A 130 7.27 -19.91 6.03
C PHE A 130 6.80 -21.32 6.40
N CYS A 131 6.93 -22.30 5.49
CA CYS A 131 6.53 -23.68 5.79
C CYS A 131 7.39 -24.33 6.87
N LYS A 132 8.68 -23.99 6.93
CA LYS A 132 9.57 -24.42 8.02
C LYS A 132 9.11 -23.88 9.37
N ALA A 133 8.70 -22.60 9.43
CA ALA A 133 8.17 -21.98 10.66
C ALA A 133 6.86 -22.65 11.13
N LEU A 134 6.04 -23.13 10.19
CA LEU A 134 4.84 -23.92 10.49
C LEU A 134 5.13 -25.39 10.85
N GLY A 135 6.38 -25.81 10.89
CA GLY A 135 6.78 -27.20 11.19
C GLY A 135 6.58 -28.19 10.02
N THR A 136 6.29 -27.70 8.82
CA THR A 136 6.00 -28.49 7.62
C THR A 136 6.89 -28.09 6.44
N PRO A 137 8.22 -28.34 6.52
CA PRO A 137 9.18 -27.83 5.55
C PRO A 137 8.90 -28.36 4.13
N LEU A 138 9.03 -27.48 3.14
CA LEU A 138 8.90 -27.84 1.73
C LEU A 138 10.06 -28.69 1.25
N VAL A 139 9.78 -29.67 0.40
CA VAL A 139 10.76 -30.59 -0.17
C VAL A 139 10.96 -30.30 -1.66
N LEU A 140 12.15 -29.82 -2.02
CA LEU A 140 12.53 -29.61 -3.41
C LEU A 140 12.54 -30.91 -4.21
N LYS A 141 12.03 -30.87 -5.43
CA LYS A 141 12.17 -31.96 -6.41
C LYS A 141 13.64 -32.22 -6.72
N GLN A 142 14.00 -33.47 -7.03
CA GLN A 142 15.36 -33.86 -7.34
C GLN A 142 15.99 -33.04 -8.47
N SER A 143 15.19 -32.62 -9.46
CA SER A 143 15.62 -31.79 -10.59
C SER A 143 16.11 -30.39 -10.20
N TYR A 144 15.75 -29.92 -9.01
CA TYR A 144 16.16 -28.61 -8.47
C TYR A 144 17.28 -28.68 -7.44
N LYS A 145 17.62 -29.87 -6.97
CA LYS A 145 18.71 -30.05 -6.01
C LYS A 145 20.05 -29.63 -6.64
N GLY A 146 20.80 -28.77 -5.96
CA GLY A 146 22.10 -28.28 -6.41
C GLY A 146 22.06 -27.11 -7.40
N ARG A 147 20.87 -26.57 -7.69
CA ARG A 147 20.74 -25.29 -8.39
C ARG A 147 20.64 -24.18 -7.36
N SER A 148 21.48 -23.14 -7.49
CA SER A 148 21.33 -21.93 -6.70
C SER A 148 19.89 -21.40 -6.85
N GLY A 149 19.25 -21.06 -5.73
CA GLY A 149 17.81 -20.74 -5.65
C GLY A 149 17.33 -19.51 -6.43
N LEU A 150 18.22 -18.87 -7.17
CA LEU A 150 17.96 -17.63 -7.91
C LEU A 150 17.61 -17.94 -9.38
N ASN A 151 16.40 -17.75 -9.71
CA ASN A 151 15.79 -17.18 -10.93
C ASN A 151 16.18 -17.64 -12.35
N LYS A 152 16.82 -18.75 -12.58
CA LYS A 152 16.85 -19.26 -13.96
C LYS A 152 15.59 -20.10 -14.22
N ARG A 153 14.48 -19.38 -14.59
CA ARG A 153 13.27 -20.02 -15.09
C ARG A 153 13.64 -20.96 -16.25
N GLN A 154 13.13 -22.17 -16.20
CA GLN A 154 13.07 -23.02 -17.38
C GLN A 154 11.84 -22.63 -18.18
N PRO A 155 11.88 -22.66 -19.53
CA PRO A 155 10.69 -22.49 -20.35
C PRO A 155 9.60 -23.48 -19.89
N GLY A 156 8.38 -22.99 -19.60
CA GLY A 156 7.26 -23.80 -19.12
C GLY A 156 7.19 -23.99 -17.59
N GLU A 157 8.08 -23.37 -16.82
CA GLU A 157 7.95 -23.36 -15.36
C GLU A 157 6.80 -22.44 -14.91
N ASP A 158 6.11 -22.91 -13.87
CA ASP A 158 5.13 -22.15 -13.11
C ASP A 158 5.71 -20.76 -12.75
N PRO A 159 5.00 -19.67 -13.12
CA PRO A 159 5.49 -18.30 -12.95
C PRO A 159 5.81 -17.94 -11.50
N TRP A 160 5.25 -18.66 -10.53
CA TRP A 160 5.42 -18.40 -9.09
C TRP A 160 6.38 -19.38 -8.42
N GLY A 161 6.97 -20.31 -9.16
CA GLY A 161 7.99 -21.25 -8.69
C GLY A 161 7.50 -22.30 -7.71
N GLN A 162 6.19 -22.50 -7.58
CA GLN A 162 5.60 -23.57 -6.77
C GLN A 162 5.94 -24.96 -7.33
N GLY A 163 6.08 -25.06 -8.65
CA GLY A 163 6.49 -26.28 -9.35
C GLY A 163 7.85 -26.85 -8.95
N ARG A 164 8.66 -26.13 -8.17
CA ARG A 164 9.96 -26.57 -7.62
C ARG A 164 9.83 -27.65 -6.56
N TYR A 165 8.71 -27.68 -5.86
CA TYR A 165 8.50 -28.52 -4.68
C TYR A 165 7.68 -29.76 -5.02
N THR A 166 7.76 -30.77 -4.18
CA THR A 166 6.95 -31.98 -4.33
C THR A 166 5.49 -31.69 -3.98
N ALA A 167 4.56 -32.39 -4.64
CA ALA A 167 3.13 -32.22 -4.34
C ALA A 167 2.81 -32.50 -2.86
N LYS A 168 3.41 -33.57 -2.29
CA LYS A 168 3.24 -33.94 -0.90
C LYS A 168 3.60 -32.81 0.07
N SER A 169 4.66 -32.03 -0.20
CA SER A 169 5.05 -30.94 0.68
C SER A 169 4.04 -29.79 0.71
N PHE A 170 3.25 -29.59 -0.37
CA PHE A 170 2.10 -28.66 -0.37
C PHE A 170 0.88 -29.21 0.34
N GLU A 171 0.69 -30.53 0.35
CA GLU A 171 -0.36 -31.16 1.16
C GLU A 171 -0.07 -30.98 2.66
N ASP A 172 1.21 -31.07 3.04
CA ASP A 172 1.66 -30.89 4.42
C ASP A 172 1.63 -29.40 4.83
N CYS A 173 2.05 -28.47 3.94
CA CYS A 173 2.02 -27.03 4.15
C CYS A 173 0.89 -26.38 3.33
N LYS A 174 -0.35 -26.58 3.74
CA LYS A 174 -1.54 -26.12 2.99
C LYS A 174 -1.54 -24.63 2.64
N PRO A 175 -1.15 -23.69 3.52
CA PRO A 175 -1.15 -22.27 3.18
C PRO A 175 -0.21 -21.93 2.04
N ALA A 176 0.87 -22.72 1.81
CA ALA A 176 1.84 -22.46 0.74
C ALA A 176 1.23 -22.42 -0.66
N SER A 177 0.12 -23.14 -0.91
CA SER A 177 -0.58 -23.13 -2.17
C SER A 177 -1.20 -21.75 -2.52
N ARG A 178 -1.37 -20.89 -1.52
CA ARG A 178 -1.89 -19.52 -1.66
C ARG A 178 -0.79 -18.45 -1.64
N VAL A 179 0.48 -18.86 -1.58
CA VAL A 179 1.63 -17.94 -1.59
C VAL A 179 2.33 -18.01 -2.95
N ARG A 180 2.37 -16.89 -3.65
CA ARG A 180 3.03 -16.71 -4.94
C ARG A 180 4.31 -15.92 -4.72
N VAL A 181 5.46 -16.41 -5.19
CA VAL A 181 6.74 -15.74 -4.98
C VAL A 181 7.40 -15.44 -6.32
N TYR A 182 7.51 -14.16 -6.65
CA TYR A 182 8.35 -13.70 -7.75
C TYR A 182 9.76 -13.41 -7.20
N ARG A 183 10.72 -14.22 -7.63
CA ARG A 183 12.09 -14.19 -7.12
C ARG A 183 12.98 -13.37 -8.05
N MET A 184 13.74 -12.46 -7.48
CA MET A 184 14.71 -11.62 -8.17
C MET A 184 16.07 -11.71 -7.47
N ASP A 185 17.15 -11.53 -8.21
CA ASP A 185 18.45 -11.28 -7.64
C ASP A 185 18.47 -9.89 -6.98
N SER A 186 19.04 -9.79 -5.77
CA SER A 186 19.12 -8.49 -5.09
C SER A 186 19.99 -7.47 -5.83
N ASN A 187 20.90 -7.94 -6.70
CA ASN A 187 21.69 -7.06 -7.58
C ASN A 187 20.83 -6.38 -8.68
N GLU A 188 19.66 -6.92 -8.98
CA GLU A 188 18.69 -6.33 -9.90
C GLU A 188 17.72 -5.37 -9.21
N ALA A 189 17.84 -5.23 -7.89
CA ALA A 189 16.98 -4.33 -7.12
C ALA A 189 17.25 -2.87 -7.49
N ALA A 190 16.17 -2.15 -7.73
CA ALA A 190 16.22 -0.74 -8.14
C ALA A 190 15.22 0.12 -7.35
N GLY A 191 15.08 -0.15 -6.06
CA GLY A 191 14.23 0.58 -5.14
C GLY A 191 12.80 0.04 -5.01
N PRO A 192 12.02 0.59 -4.05
CA PRO A 192 10.71 0.04 -3.67
C PRO A 192 9.67 0.15 -4.79
N VAL A 193 9.63 1.24 -5.54
CA VAL A 193 8.66 1.41 -6.65
C VAL A 193 8.87 0.37 -7.73
N TYR A 194 10.14 0.11 -8.09
CA TYR A 194 10.47 -0.92 -9.06
C TYR A 194 10.06 -2.33 -8.57
N ALA A 195 10.29 -2.62 -7.31
CA ALA A 195 9.86 -3.89 -6.70
C ALA A 195 8.33 -4.03 -6.70
N ARG A 196 7.60 -2.97 -6.30
CA ARG A 196 6.13 -2.94 -6.31
C ARG A 196 5.56 -3.07 -7.73
N ALA A 197 6.23 -2.53 -8.74
CA ALA A 197 5.82 -2.72 -10.13
C ALA A 197 5.85 -4.20 -10.56
N GLN A 198 6.76 -5.00 -9.99
CA GLN A 198 6.79 -6.45 -10.26
C GLN A 198 5.61 -7.20 -9.60
N GLN A 199 4.92 -6.63 -8.62
CA GLN A 199 3.75 -7.25 -7.98
C GLN A 199 2.61 -7.52 -8.97
N ARG A 200 2.53 -6.77 -10.06
CA ARG A 200 1.57 -7.05 -11.14
C ARG A 200 1.66 -8.47 -11.67
N ARG A 201 2.84 -9.09 -11.63
CA ARG A 201 3.06 -10.50 -12.02
C ARG A 201 2.42 -11.52 -11.08
N LEU A 202 1.96 -11.06 -9.93
CA LEU A 202 1.36 -11.87 -8.86
C LEU A 202 -0.16 -11.77 -8.85
N LEU A 203 -0.74 -10.82 -9.60
CA LEU A 203 -2.18 -10.74 -9.84
C LEU A 203 -2.61 -11.89 -10.74
N GLN A 204 -3.77 -12.44 -10.46
CA GLN A 204 -4.43 -13.33 -11.41
C GLN A 204 -5.20 -12.49 -12.45
N GLY A 205 -5.25 -12.97 -13.68
CA GLY A 205 -5.97 -12.30 -14.76
C GLY A 205 -7.45 -12.70 -14.83
N GLY A 206 -8.24 -11.86 -15.49
CA GLY A 206 -9.63 -12.14 -15.82
C GLY A 206 -10.53 -12.35 -14.62
N ASN A 207 -11.41 -13.35 -14.70
CA ASN A 207 -12.39 -13.67 -13.65
C ASN A 207 -11.78 -14.34 -12.40
N ASN A 208 -10.48 -14.63 -12.41
CA ASN A 208 -9.76 -15.25 -11.29
C ASN A 208 -9.02 -14.23 -10.42
N MET A 209 -9.15 -12.92 -10.71
CA MET A 209 -8.55 -11.88 -9.89
C MET A 209 -9.23 -11.84 -8.51
N GLU A 210 -8.42 -11.73 -7.47
CA GLU A 210 -8.94 -11.58 -6.12
C GLU A 210 -9.79 -10.30 -6.01
N ASP A 211 -10.73 -10.29 -5.07
CA ASP A 211 -11.65 -9.17 -4.88
C ASP A 211 -10.94 -7.94 -4.34
N PHE A 212 -10.04 -8.13 -3.37
CA PHE A 212 -9.31 -7.07 -2.70
C PHE A 212 -7.81 -7.30 -2.75
N CYS A 213 -7.07 -6.20 -2.83
CA CYS A 213 -5.63 -6.16 -2.76
C CYS A 213 -5.18 -5.30 -1.57
N LEU A 214 -4.23 -5.83 -0.78
CA LEU A 214 -3.56 -5.15 0.31
C LEU A 214 -2.08 -5.03 -0.01
N GLN A 215 -1.61 -3.86 -0.44
CA GLN A 215 -0.18 -3.58 -0.53
C GLN A 215 0.35 -3.18 0.84
N LEU A 216 1.51 -3.73 1.23
CA LEU A 216 2.09 -3.52 2.53
C LEU A 216 3.61 -3.75 2.57
N ASP A 217 4.27 -3.28 3.61
CA ASP A 217 5.70 -3.51 3.83
C ASP A 217 5.99 -4.94 4.30
N ALA A 218 7.21 -5.41 4.08
CA ALA A 218 7.60 -6.81 4.26
C ALA A 218 7.83 -7.24 5.73
N HIS A 219 7.77 -6.30 6.67
CA HIS A 219 8.05 -6.49 8.09
C HIS A 219 6.86 -6.06 8.94
N ALA A 220 5.76 -6.79 8.79
CA ALA A 220 4.47 -6.47 9.39
C ALA A 220 4.00 -7.53 10.40
N VAL A 221 3.13 -7.12 11.32
CA VAL A 221 2.32 -7.98 12.17
C VAL A 221 0.85 -7.60 12.05
N PHE A 222 -0.03 -8.56 12.27
CA PHE A 222 -1.45 -8.39 12.02
C PHE A 222 -2.26 -8.51 13.31
N ALA A 223 -3.30 -7.71 13.45
CA ALA A 223 -4.29 -7.88 14.49
C ALA A 223 -5.14 -9.13 14.26
N HIS A 224 -5.67 -9.71 15.33
CA HIS A 224 -6.62 -10.82 15.21
C HIS A 224 -7.85 -10.42 14.39
N GLY A 225 -8.28 -11.26 13.44
CA GLY A 225 -9.37 -10.97 12.50
C GLY A 225 -9.13 -9.76 11.60
N TRP A 226 -7.88 -9.47 11.26
CA TRP A 226 -7.49 -8.30 10.44
C TRP A 226 -8.21 -8.25 9.09
N ASP A 227 -8.45 -9.40 8.49
CA ASP A 227 -9.09 -9.57 7.18
C ASP A 227 -10.54 -9.12 7.21
N SER A 228 -11.37 -9.62 8.16
CA SER A 228 -12.74 -9.16 8.37
C SER A 228 -12.81 -7.70 8.83
N LYS A 229 -11.85 -7.27 9.67
CA LYS A 229 -11.78 -5.87 10.11
C LYS A 229 -11.50 -4.90 8.95
N LEU A 230 -10.65 -5.27 7.98
CA LEU A 230 -10.41 -4.46 6.79
C LEU A 230 -11.63 -4.41 5.87
N LEU A 231 -12.25 -5.55 5.61
CA LEU A 231 -13.46 -5.62 4.79
C LEU A 231 -14.61 -4.83 5.42
N GLY A 232 -14.79 -4.92 6.75
CA GLY A 232 -15.77 -4.11 7.48
C GLY A 232 -15.52 -2.62 7.30
N GLN A 233 -14.30 -2.16 7.51
CA GLN A 233 -13.95 -0.76 7.31
C GLN A 233 -14.11 -0.31 5.84
N PHE A 234 -13.80 -1.17 4.87
CA PHE A 234 -14.05 -0.87 3.46
C PHE A 234 -15.56 -0.72 3.18
N SER A 235 -16.37 -1.64 3.70
CA SER A 235 -17.84 -1.60 3.58
C SER A 235 -18.43 -0.28 4.10
N GLU A 236 -17.89 0.25 5.20
CA GLU A 236 -18.34 1.51 5.80
C GLU A 236 -18.10 2.73 4.89
N THR A 237 -17.19 2.65 3.92
CA THR A 237 -16.98 3.72 2.92
C THR A 237 -18.10 3.79 1.89
N ASN A 238 -18.81 2.68 1.67
CA ASN A 238 -19.80 2.51 0.59
C ASN A 238 -19.31 3.05 -0.76
N ASN A 239 -18.05 2.80 -1.10
CA ASN A 239 -17.41 3.32 -2.30
C ASN A 239 -16.55 2.22 -2.96
N GLU A 240 -16.94 1.77 -4.15
CA GLU A 240 -16.19 0.76 -4.92
C GLU A 240 -14.75 1.19 -5.22
N TYR A 241 -14.53 2.50 -5.35
CA TYR A 241 -13.23 3.10 -5.64
C TYR A 241 -12.50 3.59 -4.37
N ALA A 242 -12.89 3.10 -3.20
CA ALA A 242 -12.19 3.42 -1.97
C ALA A 242 -10.80 2.76 -1.92
N VAL A 243 -9.86 3.49 -1.35
CA VAL A 243 -8.54 3.01 -0.94
C VAL A 243 -8.37 3.34 0.54
N LEU A 244 -8.44 2.33 1.40
CA LEU A 244 -8.07 2.51 2.80
C LEU A 244 -6.55 2.60 2.89
N THR A 245 -6.03 3.72 3.36
CA THR A 245 -4.59 3.97 3.38
C THR A 245 -4.16 4.81 4.57
N THR A 246 -3.04 4.45 5.17
CA THR A 246 -2.43 5.14 6.30
C THR A 246 -0.99 4.66 6.46
N TYR A 247 -0.22 5.33 7.29
CA TYR A 247 0.98 4.71 7.86
C TYR A 247 0.56 3.71 8.94
N PRO A 248 0.99 2.43 8.86
CA PRO A 248 0.69 1.45 9.91
C PRO A 248 1.20 1.91 11.28
N THR A 249 0.62 1.38 12.34
CA THR A 249 1.13 1.59 13.70
C THR A 249 2.45 0.83 13.92
N ASP A 250 3.14 1.10 15.03
CA ASP A 250 4.36 0.35 15.40
C ASP A 250 4.00 -1.09 15.80
N ALA A 251 4.68 -2.07 15.20
CA ALA A 251 4.47 -3.50 15.46
C ALA A 251 4.71 -3.87 16.92
N GLY A 252 5.63 -3.17 17.60
CA GLY A 252 5.93 -3.37 19.01
C GLY A 252 4.78 -3.03 19.96
N THR A 253 3.72 -2.37 19.46
CA THR A 253 2.53 -2.06 20.24
C THR A 253 1.48 -3.16 20.21
N LEU A 254 1.60 -4.17 19.37
CA LEU A 254 0.67 -5.31 19.32
C LEU A 254 0.68 -6.05 20.65
N LEU A 255 -0.50 -6.19 21.25
CA LEU A 255 -0.66 -6.89 22.52
C LEU A 255 -0.64 -8.41 22.33
N PRO A 256 -0.31 -9.18 23.38
CA PRO A 256 -0.39 -10.66 23.33
C PRO A 256 -1.79 -11.20 23.01
N SER A 257 -2.84 -10.39 23.18
CA SER A 257 -4.20 -10.72 22.77
C SER A 257 -4.42 -10.69 21.25
N GLY A 258 -3.44 -10.26 20.46
CA GLY A 258 -3.59 -10.04 19.03
C GLY A 258 -4.31 -8.72 18.68
N GLU A 259 -4.42 -7.78 19.62
CA GLU A 259 -5.07 -6.49 19.39
C GLU A 259 -4.07 -5.36 19.56
N PHE A 260 -4.23 -4.28 18.81
CA PHE A 260 -3.54 -3.03 19.07
C PHE A 260 -4.18 -2.30 20.25
N PRO A 261 -3.38 -1.63 21.09
CA PRO A 261 -3.92 -1.00 22.28
C PRO A 261 -4.92 0.10 21.93
N ASN A 262 -6.03 0.08 22.65
CA ASN A 262 -7.01 1.14 22.67
C ASN A 262 -6.78 1.96 23.95
N THR A 263 -5.85 2.91 23.88
CA THR A 263 -5.52 3.78 24.99
C THR A 263 -6.69 4.76 25.27
N ASN A 264 -7.12 4.84 26.52
CA ASN A 264 -8.27 5.66 26.90
C ASN A 264 -9.58 5.38 26.14
N LYS A 265 -9.78 4.14 25.70
CA LYS A 265 -10.94 3.67 24.93
C LYS A 265 -11.03 4.19 23.49
N HIS A 266 -9.91 4.57 22.87
CA HIS A 266 -9.88 4.98 21.48
C HIS A 266 -8.56 4.64 20.79
N TRP A 267 -8.61 4.49 19.48
CA TRP A 267 -7.43 4.32 18.63
C TRP A 267 -7.04 5.66 18.03
N GLU A 268 -5.76 5.90 17.95
CA GLU A 268 -5.19 7.00 17.20
C GLU A 268 -4.69 6.48 15.84
N MET A 269 -5.11 7.14 14.77
CA MET A 269 -4.73 6.78 13.41
C MET A 269 -4.00 7.94 12.74
N PRO A 270 -2.91 7.68 12.01
CA PRO A 270 -2.26 8.71 11.21
C PRO A 270 -3.15 9.10 10.02
N HIS A 271 -3.59 10.36 9.98
CA HIS A 271 -4.33 10.94 8.87
C HIS A 271 -3.37 11.72 7.97
N LEU A 272 -3.15 11.22 6.75
CA LEU A 272 -2.22 11.79 5.79
C LEU A 272 -2.84 13.01 5.11
N CYS A 273 -2.33 14.19 5.42
CA CYS A 273 -2.96 15.43 5.00
C CYS A 273 -1.99 16.53 4.53
N THR A 274 -0.68 16.35 4.73
CA THR A 274 0.34 17.31 4.29
C THR A 274 1.40 16.63 3.44
N ALA A 275 1.80 17.32 2.38
CA ALA A 275 2.88 16.89 1.51
C ALA A 275 3.80 18.08 1.21
N GLN A 276 5.03 17.79 0.79
CA GLN A 276 6.07 18.77 0.51
C GLN A 276 6.71 18.51 -0.85
N SER A 277 6.84 19.55 -1.67
CA SER A 277 7.64 19.49 -2.89
C SER A 277 9.12 19.59 -2.55
N LEU A 278 9.90 18.69 -3.12
CA LEU A 278 11.37 18.70 -3.06
C LEU A 278 11.99 19.30 -4.34
N GLY A 279 11.15 19.76 -5.26
CA GLY A 279 11.54 20.26 -6.59
C GLY A 279 11.50 19.18 -7.67
N ASN A 280 11.53 19.59 -8.93
CA ASN A 280 11.60 18.72 -10.11
C ASN A 280 10.54 17.61 -10.17
N GLY A 281 9.29 17.91 -9.74
CA GLY A 281 8.21 16.93 -9.70
C GLY A 281 8.26 15.97 -8.51
N VAL A 282 9.32 16.00 -7.72
CA VAL A 282 9.43 15.13 -6.54
C VAL A 282 8.63 15.73 -5.39
N VAL A 283 7.62 15.02 -4.93
CA VAL A 283 6.79 15.38 -3.78
C VAL A 283 6.77 14.20 -2.81
N ARG A 284 6.93 14.47 -1.53
CA ARG A 284 6.78 13.48 -0.48
C ARG A 284 5.65 13.86 0.48
N ASN A 285 5.07 12.89 1.11
CA ASN A 285 4.21 13.15 2.28
C ASN A 285 5.07 13.76 3.40
N ASP A 286 4.61 14.85 3.99
CA ASP A 286 5.39 15.63 4.97
C ASP A 286 4.94 15.37 6.40
N GLY A 287 3.95 14.53 6.58
CA GLY A 287 3.47 14.17 7.90
C GLY A 287 2.04 13.67 7.89
N ALA A 288 1.62 13.27 9.07
CA ALA A 288 0.26 12.90 9.35
C ALA A 288 -0.22 13.66 10.59
N SER A 289 -1.51 13.95 10.64
CA SER A 289 -2.16 14.37 11.87
C SER A 289 -2.71 13.12 12.56
N ALA A 290 -2.58 13.02 13.88
CA ALA A 290 -3.27 11.98 14.60
C ALA A 290 -4.77 12.30 14.65
N VAL A 291 -5.58 11.33 14.26
CA VAL A 291 -7.04 11.36 14.45
C VAL A 291 -7.42 10.21 15.36
N ALA A 292 -8.33 10.46 16.27
CA ALA A 292 -8.71 9.46 17.25
C ALA A 292 -10.23 9.25 17.26
N ASN A 293 -10.66 8.10 17.79
CA ASN A 293 -12.08 7.75 17.98
C ASN A 293 -12.92 7.84 16.71
N LEU A 294 -12.37 7.47 15.59
CA LEU A 294 -13.15 7.36 14.39
C LEU A 294 -14.12 6.19 14.51
N GLU A 295 -15.42 6.44 14.35
CA GLU A 295 -16.43 5.36 14.29
C GLU A 295 -16.34 4.62 12.96
N ARG A 296 -15.92 5.30 11.90
CA ARG A 296 -15.75 4.77 10.55
C ARG A 296 -14.57 5.45 9.85
N PRO A 297 -14.06 4.88 8.75
CA PRO A 297 -13.03 5.52 7.94
C PRO A 297 -13.44 6.92 7.46
N ILE A 298 -12.49 7.84 7.47
CA ILE A 298 -12.72 9.22 7.01
C ILE A 298 -11.98 9.50 5.70
N LEU A 299 -12.59 10.33 4.86
CA LEU A 299 -12.00 10.75 3.59
C LEU A 299 -10.66 11.45 3.83
N GLY A 300 -9.62 10.97 3.15
CA GLY A 300 -8.27 11.52 3.12
C GLY A 300 -7.94 12.12 1.76
N LYS A 301 -6.71 12.58 1.59
CA LYS A 301 -6.25 13.18 0.34
C LYS A 301 -4.88 12.70 -0.15
N LEU A 302 -4.17 11.94 0.67
CA LEU A 302 -2.86 11.39 0.34
C LEU A 302 -2.86 9.88 0.49
N TRP A 303 -2.02 9.24 -0.28
CA TRP A 303 -1.82 7.80 -0.30
C TRP A 303 -0.53 7.41 0.41
N ALA A 304 -0.52 6.29 1.12
CA ALA A 304 0.64 5.71 1.76
C ALA A 304 1.04 4.39 1.10
N ALA A 305 2.31 4.21 0.84
CA ALA A 305 2.85 2.98 0.28
C ALA A 305 2.92 1.83 1.29
N GLY A 306 3.00 2.13 2.58
CA GLY A 306 3.14 1.15 3.66
C GLY A 306 1.86 0.41 4.01
N LEU A 307 0.68 0.94 3.65
CA LEU A 307 -0.60 0.26 3.72
C LEU A 307 -1.57 0.85 2.71
N SER A 308 -2.03 0.03 1.78
CA SER A 308 -3.04 0.41 0.79
C SER A 308 -3.96 -0.77 0.52
N PHE A 309 -5.22 -0.68 0.96
CA PHE A 309 -6.25 -1.71 0.79
C PHE A 309 -7.38 -1.20 -0.09
N SER A 310 -7.65 -1.90 -1.17
CA SER A 310 -8.65 -1.50 -2.17
C SER A 310 -9.18 -2.71 -2.92
N ARG A 311 -10.17 -2.50 -3.77
CA ARG A 311 -10.50 -3.47 -4.83
C ARG A 311 -9.27 -3.73 -5.70
N CYS A 312 -9.01 -4.97 -6.10
CA CYS A 312 -7.83 -5.32 -6.91
C CYS A 312 -7.75 -4.64 -8.28
N HIS A 313 -8.87 -4.10 -8.77
CA HIS A 313 -8.83 -3.30 -10.00
C HIS A 313 -7.97 -2.02 -9.85
N ALA A 314 -7.74 -1.51 -8.62
CA ALA A 314 -6.82 -0.40 -8.40
C ALA A 314 -5.37 -0.78 -8.74
N GLU A 315 -4.94 -1.98 -8.36
CA GLU A 315 -3.60 -2.49 -8.66
C GLU A 315 -3.44 -2.86 -10.16
N ARG A 316 -4.51 -3.34 -10.79
CA ARG A 316 -4.52 -3.66 -12.22
C ARG A 316 -4.48 -2.40 -13.08
N ASP A 317 -5.35 -1.42 -12.79
CA ASP A 317 -5.60 -0.27 -13.66
C ASP A 317 -4.63 0.89 -13.41
N VAL A 318 -4.13 1.00 -12.18
CA VAL A 318 -3.15 2.01 -11.77
C VAL A 318 -1.93 1.35 -11.13
N PRO A 319 -1.19 0.52 -11.86
CA PRO A 319 -0.03 -0.20 -11.32
C PRO A 319 1.10 0.75 -10.93
N ALA A 320 1.99 0.29 -10.05
CA ALA A 320 3.26 0.99 -9.81
C ALA A 320 4.07 1.09 -11.11
N ASP A 321 4.77 2.21 -11.31
CA ASP A 321 5.51 2.50 -12.54
C ASP A 321 6.90 1.85 -12.52
N PRO A 322 7.19 0.86 -13.38
CA PRO A 322 8.47 0.13 -13.39
C PRO A 322 9.67 0.98 -13.84
N TYR A 323 9.41 2.14 -14.41
CA TYR A 323 10.45 3.06 -14.86
C TYR A 323 10.90 4.05 -13.77
N LEU A 324 10.20 4.08 -12.62
CA LEU A 324 10.61 4.86 -11.45
C LEU A 324 11.60 4.07 -10.60
N LYS A 325 12.76 3.78 -11.19
CA LYS A 325 13.86 3.11 -10.51
C LYS A 325 14.53 4.06 -9.52
N GLN A 326 15.08 3.52 -8.43
CA GLN A 326 15.79 4.27 -7.38
C GLN A 326 14.93 5.29 -6.61
N ILE A 327 13.63 5.40 -6.92
CA ILE A 327 12.73 6.33 -6.24
C ILE A 327 12.30 5.75 -4.88
N PHE A 328 12.42 6.60 -3.85
CA PHE A 328 11.77 6.48 -2.55
C PHE A 328 10.86 7.70 -2.34
N ASN A 329 11.46 8.90 -2.25
CA ASN A 329 10.67 10.14 -2.27
C ASN A 329 10.03 10.35 -3.64
N GLY A 330 8.76 10.69 -3.67
CA GLY A 330 7.99 10.88 -4.90
C GLY A 330 7.05 9.73 -5.25
N GLU A 331 7.26 8.53 -4.69
CA GLU A 331 6.37 7.40 -4.89
C GLU A 331 4.94 7.69 -4.46
N GLU A 332 4.77 8.04 -3.19
CA GLU A 332 3.45 8.15 -2.58
C GLU A 332 2.59 9.22 -3.24
N PHE A 333 3.16 10.39 -3.50
CA PHE A 333 2.41 11.47 -4.13
C PHE A 333 2.09 11.18 -5.61
N SER A 334 3.05 10.67 -6.37
CA SER A 334 2.84 10.40 -7.80
C SER A 334 1.82 9.28 -8.01
N ARG A 335 1.90 8.20 -7.23
CA ARG A 335 0.89 7.14 -7.27
C ARG A 335 -0.46 7.63 -6.75
N GLY A 336 -0.47 8.43 -5.69
CA GLY A 336 -1.67 9.07 -5.17
C GLY A 336 -2.35 9.93 -6.23
N ALA A 337 -1.60 10.78 -6.94
CA ALA A 337 -2.14 11.59 -8.03
C ALA A 337 -2.75 10.74 -9.15
N ARG A 338 -2.07 9.65 -9.53
CA ARG A 338 -2.56 8.72 -10.55
C ARG A 338 -3.84 8.01 -10.11
N LEU A 339 -3.87 7.48 -8.88
CA LEU A 339 -5.07 6.85 -8.32
C LEU A 339 -6.23 7.84 -8.26
N TRP A 340 -6.01 9.02 -7.70
CA TRP A 340 -7.07 10.02 -7.53
C TRP A 340 -7.64 10.52 -8.85
N THR A 341 -6.80 10.81 -9.83
CA THR A 341 -7.23 11.21 -11.18
C THR A 341 -7.91 10.08 -11.95
N ASN A 342 -7.64 8.82 -11.59
CA ASN A 342 -8.38 7.64 -12.06
C ASN A 342 -9.67 7.39 -11.28
N GLY A 343 -10.05 8.27 -10.35
CA GLY A 343 -11.35 8.23 -9.68
C GLY A 343 -11.37 7.54 -8.32
N TYR A 344 -10.23 7.11 -7.79
CA TYR A 344 -10.13 6.52 -6.46
C TYR A 344 -10.15 7.59 -5.37
N ASP A 345 -10.70 7.24 -4.22
CA ASP A 345 -10.79 8.09 -3.05
C ASP A 345 -10.04 7.46 -1.88
N PHE A 346 -9.21 8.25 -1.20
CA PHE A 346 -8.44 7.78 -0.06
C PHE A 346 -9.23 7.92 1.23
N TYR A 347 -9.11 6.90 2.09
CA TYR A 347 -9.75 6.92 3.41
C TYR A 347 -8.73 6.50 4.47
N THR A 348 -8.67 7.25 5.55
CA THR A 348 -7.95 6.86 6.76
C THR A 348 -8.79 5.86 7.54
N LEU A 349 -8.18 4.77 7.94
CA LEU A 349 -8.82 3.71 8.72
C LEU A 349 -9.32 4.25 10.06
N SER A 350 -10.40 3.67 10.58
CA SER A 350 -10.92 4.03 11.91
C SER A 350 -10.18 3.36 13.06
N ARG A 351 -9.48 2.25 12.79
CA ARG A 351 -8.69 1.50 13.77
C ARG A 351 -7.54 0.77 13.11
N PRO A 352 -6.44 0.53 13.84
CA PRO A 352 -5.30 -0.21 13.31
C PRO A 352 -5.64 -1.70 13.16
N VAL A 353 -5.13 -2.29 12.11
CA VAL A 353 -5.27 -3.74 11.81
C VAL A 353 -3.92 -4.37 11.47
N VAL A 354 -2.93 -3.54 11.15
CA VAL A 354 -1.56 -3.93 10.79
C VAL A 354 -0.60 -3.00 11.50
N GLY A 355 0.48 -3.55 12.03
CA GLY A 355 1.63 -2.82 12.51
C GLY A 355 2.90 -3.19 11.74
N VAL A 356 3.86 -2.27 11.63
CA VAL A 356 5.16 -2.52 11.00
C VAL A 356 6.31 -2.21 11.95
N PHE A 357 7.44 -2.87 11.73
CA PHE A 357 8.65 -2.63 12.50
C PHE A 357 9.40 -1.43 11.93
N TYR A 358 9.18 -0.24 12.50
CA TYR A 358 9.90 0.97 12.13
C TYR A 358 11.31 1.02 12.74
N GLY A 359 12.30 1.42 11.92
CA GLY A 359 13.63 1.81 12.41
C GLY A 359 14.48 0.71 13.03
N ASP A 360 14.06 -0.54 12.96
CA ASP A 360 14.88 -1.66 13.40
C ASP A 360 15.68 -2.21 12.21
N GLU A 361 16.91 -1.72 12.08
CA GLU A 361 17.85 -2.10 11.01
C GLU A 361 18.28 -3.58 11.06
N LYS A 362 17.92 -4.32 12.12
CA LYS A 362 18.32 -5.72 12.30
C LYS A 362 17.59 -6.69 11.36
N GLY A 363 16.47 -6.28 10.76
CA GLY A 363 15.69 -7.10 9.84
C GLY A 363 16.20 -7.05 8.41
N GLY A 364 16.57 -5.87 7.92
CA GLY A 364 17.06 -5.68 6.54
C GLY A 364 18.57 -5.90 6.41
N ARG A 365 19.01 -6.48 5.30
CA ARG A 365 20.44 -6.74 5.00
C ARG A 365 21.03 -5.70 4.07
N GLY A 366 20.86 -4.43 4.39
CA GLY A 366 21.41 -3.29 3.65
C GLY A 366 20.43 -2.65 2.68
N SER A 367 20.91 -1.65 1.95
CA SER A 367 20.19 -0.96 0.88
C SER A 367 20.49 -1.59 -0.48
N TRP A 368 19.61 -1.36 -1.44
CA TRP A 368 19.91 -1.67 -2.85
C TRP A 368 21.05 -0.78 -3.36
N ASN A 369 21.71 -1.21 -4.43
CA ASN A 369 22.77 -0.44 -5.05
C ASN A 369 22.22 0.87 -5.62
N GLU A 370 22.72 2.01 -5.14
CA GLU A 370 22.33 3.33 -5.63
C GLU A 370 22.90 3.59 -7.03
N ASN A 371 22.03 4.03 -7.93
CA ASN A 371 22.39 4.44 -9.28
C ASN A 371 21.82 5.83 -9.56
N TYR A 372 22.70 6.83 -9.50
CA TYR A 372 22.32 8.24 -9.67
C TYR A 372 21.81 8.56 -11.07
N GLU A 373 22.30 7.88 -12.11
CA GLU A 373 21.82 8.08 -13.48
C GLU A 373 20.37 7.62 -13.61
N GLU A 374 20.04 6.44 -13.09
CA GLU A 374 18.67 5.93 -13.06
C GLU A 374 17.76 6.79 -12.17
N LEU A 375 18.26 7.30 -11.04
CA LEU A 375 17.53 8.23 -10.19
C LEU A 375 17.19 9.53 -10.92
N THR A 376 18.14 10.08 -11.67
CA THR A 376 17.92 11.30 -12.48
C THR A 376 16.82 11.05 -13.53
N LYS A 377 16.89 9.96 -14.28
CA LYS A 377 15.85 9.60 -15.26
C LYS A 377 14.47 9.46 -14.61
N SER A 378 14.43 8.89 -13.41
CA SER A 378 13.20 8.73 -12.64
C SER A 378 12.64 10.07 -12.16
N ASN A 379 13.47 10.99 -11.70
CA ASN A 379 13.07 12.35 -11.33
C ASN A 379 12.54 13.12 -12.55
N ASP A 380 13.20 13.01 -13.70
CA ASP A 380 12.72 13.61 -14.95
C ASP A 380 11.35 13.04 -15.34
N ARG A 381 11.15 11.74 -15.14
CA ARG A 381 9.86 11.09 -15.37
C ARG A 381 8.76 11.59 -14.42
N LEU A 382 9.07 11.78 -13.13
CA LEU A 382 8.15 12.41 -12.18
C LEU A 382 7.80 13.85 -12.58
N SER A 383 8.79 14.61 -13.06
CA SER A 383 8.57 15.96 -13.60
C SER A 383 7.66 15.95 -14.82
N GLN A 384 7.89 15.04 -15.76
CA GLN A 384 6.99 14.85 -16.92
C GLN A 384 5.57 14.47 -16.50
N LEU A 385 5.40 13.68 -15.45
CA LEU A 385 4.09 13.29 -14.95
C LEU A 385 3.35 14.44 -14.27
N LEU A 386 4.01 15.17 -13.37
CA LEU A 386 3.36 16.08 -12.43
C LEU A 386 3.52 17.57 -12.79
N CYS A 387 4.52 17.93 -13.62
CA CYS A 387 4.82 19.34 -13.92
C CYS A 387 4.40 19.79 -15.31
N ARG A 388 3.91 18.91 -16.18
CA ARG A 388 3.56 19.26 -17.56
C ARG A 388 2.27 20.10 -17.69
N GLY A 389 1.44 20.14 -16.67
CA GLY A 389 0.14 20.80 -16.72
C GLY A 389 -0.83 20.08 -17.67
N ASN A 390 -1.45 20.84 -18.59
CA ASN A 390 -2.40 20.29 -19.57
C ASN A 390 -1.75 19.82 -20.88
N ASP A 391 -0.43 19.80 -20.95
CA ASP A 391 0.26 19.28 -22.14
C ASP A 391 -0.03 17.78 -22.31
N PRO A 392 -0.12 17.28 -23.55
CA PRO A 392 -0.28 15.86 -23.80
C PRO A 392 0.80 15.03 -23.11
N ALA A 393 0.41 13.86 -22.61
CA ALA A 393 1.37 12.96 -22.02
C ALA A 393 2.41 12.51 -23.06
N PRO A 394 3.71 12.53 -22.73
CA PRO A 394 4.72 11.90 -23.54
C PRO A 394 4.45 10.39 -23.70
N ASP A 395 4.81 9.83 -24.85
CA ASP A 395 4.67 8.37 -25.10
C ASP A 395 5.37 7.54 -24.00
N ALA A 396 6.43 8.07 -23.41
CA ALA A 396 7.14 7.45 -22.30
C ALA A 396 6.25 7.19 -21.06
N LEU A 397 5.16 7.92 -20.87
CA LEU A 397 4.21 7.75 -19.76
C LEU A 397 3.04 6.82 -20.10
N LYS A 398 2.94 6.31 -21.33
CA LYS A 398 1.82 5.47 -21.74
C LYS A 398 1.61 4.30 -20.79
N GLY A 399 0.39 4.16 -20.27
CA GLY A 399 0.01 3.15 -19.26
C GLY A 399 0.37 3.52 -17.81
N PHE A 400 1.12 4.61 -17.60
CA PHE A 400 1.53 5.08 -16.26
C PHE A 400 1.26 6.58 -16.05
N ASP A 401 0.41 7.14 -16.89
CA ASP A 401 0.02 8.55 -16.84
C ASP A 401 -1.06 8.81 -15.78
N LEU A 402 -1.39 10.09 -15.62
CA LEU A 402 -2.55 10.56 -14.86
C LEU A 402 -3.84 10.02 -15.47
N GLY A 403 -4.87 9.86 -14.63
CA GLY A 403 -6.18 9.44 -15.07
C GLY A 403 -6.98 10.56 -15.72
N HIS A 404 -8.17 10.20 -16.25
CA HIS A 404 -9.06 11.11 -16.97
C HIS A 404 -10.44 11.26 -16.28
N ARG A 405 -10.59 10.82 -15.03
CA ARG A 405 -11.85 10.97 -14.28
C ARG A 405 -11.91 12.25 -13.46
N ARG A 406 -10.76 12.83 -13.13
CA ARG A 406 -10.62 14.12 -12.44
C ARG A 406 -9.41 14.87 -12.97
N HIS A 407 -9.45 16.20 -12.96
CA HIS A 407 -8.29 17.00 -13.33
C HIS A 407 -7.21 16.94 -12.25
N TYR A 408 -5.96 16.92 -12.67
CA TYR A 408 -4.82 16.95 -11.74
C TYR A 408 -4.78 18.27 -10.94
N GLU A 409 -5.23 19.37 -11.53
CA GLU A 409 -5.34 20.68 -10.89
C GLU A 409 -6.22 20.64 -9.63
N ASP A 410 -7.28 19.83 -9.65
CA ASP A 410 -8.16 19.66 -8.49
C ASP A 410 -7.44 18.86 -7.39
N TYR A 411 -6.59 17.87 -7.76
CA TYR A 411 -5.76 17.16 -6.80
C TYR A 411 -4.69 18.07 -6.18
N ALA A 412 -4.03 18.90 -7.00
CA ALA A 412 -3.06 19.90 -6.52
C ALA A 412 -3.73 20.90 -5.56
N ALA A 413 -4.93 21.36 -5.88
CA ALA A 413 -5.72 22.23 -5.01
C ALA A 413 -6.14 21.53 -3.70
N LEU A 414 -6.60 20.28 -3.78
CA LEU A 414 -7.01 19.48 -2.63
C LEU A 414 -5.84 19.21 -1.66
N THR A 415 -4.69 18.85 -2.19
CA THR A 415 -3.50 18.56 -1.40
C THR A 415 -2.74 19.82 -0.97
N GLY A 416 -2.95 20.94 -1.69
CA GLY A 416 -2.17 22.17 -1.52
C GLY A 416 -0.75 22.09 -2.05
N VAL A 417 -0.47 21.09 -2.87
CA VAL A 417 0.86 20.84 -3.45
C VAL A 417 0.78 20.85 -4.96
N ASP A 418 1.41 21.84 -5.55
CA ASP A 418 1.65 21.88 -6.99
C ASP A 418 3.16 21.95 -7.25
N PRO A 419 3.79 20.85 -7.73
CA PRO A 419 5.23 20.85 -7.99
C PRO A 419 5.66 21.82 -9.09
N ARG A 420 4.74 22.35 -9.90
CA ARG A 420 4.99 23.42 -10.89
C ARG A 420 5.17 24.77 -10.22
N ASN A 421 4.65 24.93 -9.02
CA ASN A 421 4.64 26.20 -8.30
C ASN A 421 5.17 26.00 -6.88
N THR A 422 6.37 26.52 -6.62
CA THR A 422 7.01 26.43 -5.31
C THR A 422 6.37 27.33 -4.25
N ALA A 423 5.43 28.22 -4.63
CA ALA A 423 4.67 29.06 -3.71
C ALA A 423 3.48 28.29 -3.13
N PHE A 424 3.75 27.52 -2.10
CA PHE A 424 2.77 26.69 -1.41
C PHE A 424 1.74 27.49 -0.60
N LYS A 425 0.45 27.10 -0.72
CA LYS A 425 -0.49 27.24 0.39
C LYS A 425 -0.62 25.87 1.04
N LYS A 426 -0.10 25.71 2.26
CA LYS A 426 -0.41 24.57 3.11
C LYS A 426 -1.93 24.44 3.17
N THR A 427 -2.52 23.42 2.55
CA THR A 427 -3.94 23.13 2.77
C THR A 427 -4.07 22.47 4.12
N SER A 428 -5.04 22.95 4.87
CA SER A 428 -5.41 22.41 6.16
C SER A 428 -5.79 20.93 6.06
N CYS A 429 -5.42 20.14 7.05
CA CYS A 429 -5.92 18.78 7.24
C CYS A 429 -7.45 18.70 7.38
N LEU A 430 -8.10 19.85 7.59
CA LEU A 430 -9.55 20.01 7.64
C LEU A 430 -10.22 19.90 6.28
N VAL A 431 -9.51 20.19 5.19
CA VAL A 431 -10.07 20.14 3.85
C VAL A 431 -10.25 18.68 3.46
N ARG A 432 -11.47 18.20 3.66
CA ARG A 432 -11.92 16.87 3.27
C ARG A 432 -13.11 17.05 2.36
N ALA A 433 -12.86 17.15 1.07
CA ALA A 433 -13.90 17.28 0.08
C ALA A 433 -13.81 16.10 -0.89
N TRP A 434 -14.94 15.46 -1.10
CA TRP A 434 -15.05 14.52 -2.21
C TRP A 434 -15.21 15.34 -3.51
N THR A 435 -14.43 14.96 -4.52
CA THR A 435 -14.48 15.60 -5.84
C THR A 435 -15.19 14.65 -6.80
N PRO A 436 -16.29 15.07 -7.45
CA PRO A 436 -16.99 14.24 -8.42
C PRO A 436 -16.10 13.94 -9.64
N TRP A 437 -16.44 12.87 -10.34
CA TRP A 437 -15.85 12.62 -11.64
C TRP A 437 -16.35 13.63 -12.67
N LEU A 438 -15.53 13.89 -13.67
CA LEU A 438 -15.91 14.74 -14.80
C LEU A 438 -17.15 14.15 -15.50
N PRO A 439 -18.06 14.96 -16.06
CA PRO A 439 -19.25 14.48 -16.75
C PRO A 439 -18.93 13.53 -17.92
N GLU A 440 -17.82 13.77 -18.62
CA GLU A 440 -17.30 12.97 -19.73
C GLU A 440 -16.42 11.79 -19.29
N ALA A 441 -16.25 11.61 -17.99
CA ALA A 441 -15.38 10.56 -17.47
C ALA A 441 -15.82 9.18 -17.98
N PRO A 442 -14.86 8.28 -18.27
CA PRO A 442 -15.18 6.91 -18.58
C PRO A 442 -16.04 6.29 -17.49
N ALA A 443 -17.02 5.48 -17.90
CA ALA A 443 -17.84 4.72 -16.95
C ALA A 443 -16.96 3.94 -15.97
N PRO A 444 -17.46 3.67 -14.76
CA PRO A 444 -16.78 2.78 -13.82
C PRO A 444 -16.43 1.48 -14.54
N TYR A 445 -15.19 1.02 -14.35
CA TYR A 445 -14.83 -0.29 -14.86
C TYR A 445 -15.59 -1.35 -14.05
N LEU A 446 -16.66 -1.82 -14.62
CA LEU A 446 -17.28 -3.05 -14.18
C LEU A 446 -16.50 -4.16 -14.90
N PRO A 447 -15.92 -5.14 -14.20
CA PRO A 447 -15.41 -6.31 -14.88
C PRO A 447 -16.61 -6.97 -15.57
N LEU A 448 -16.74 -6.72 -16.88
CA LEU A 448 -17.63 -7.53 -17.67
C LEU A 448 -17.07 -8.95 -17.59
N PRO A 449 -17.91 -9.97 -17.32
CA PRO A 449 -17.45 -11.34 -17.43
C PRO A 449 -16.84 -11.50 -18.81
N ALA A 450 -15.60 -11.99 -18.86
CA ALA A 450 -14.97 -12.27 -20.14
C ALA A 450 -15.90 -13.19 -20.95
N PRO A 451 -16.16 -12.91 -22.21
CA PRO A 451 -16.95 -13.82 -23.04
C PRO A 451 -16.31 -15.22 -22.97
N PRO A 452 -17.09 -16.28 -22.81
CA PRO A 452 -16.52 -17.63 -22.74
C PRO A 452 -15.65 -17.89 -23.98
N GLY A 453 -14.36 -18.15 -23.78
CA GLY A 453 -13.39 -18.48 -24.83
C GLY A 453 -12.47 -17.35 -25.31
N VAL A 454 -12.49 -16.18 -24.71
CA VAL A 454 -11.49 -15.12 -24.94
C VAL A 454 -10.45 -15.19 -23.83
N GLU A 455 -9.31 -15.83 -24.13
CA GLU A 455 -8.11 -15.68 -23.29
C GLU A 455 -7.66 -14.23 -23.31
N ASP A 456 -7.30 -13.71 -22.16
CA ASP A 456 -7.08 -12.29 -21.86
C ASP A 456 -5.82 -11.79 -22.59
N GLN A 457 -5.97 -11.27 -23.82
CA GLN A 457 -4.88 -10.66 -24.60
C GLN A 457 -4.20 -9.49 -23.85
N ALA A 458 -4.87 -8.88 -22.89
CA ALA A 458 -4.27 -7.83 -22.05
C ALA A 458 -3.07 -8.31 -21.22
N ASN A 459 -2.99 -9.61 -20.92
CA ASN A 459 -1.82 -10.19 -20.23
C ASN A 459 -0.63 -10.40 -21.18
N GLU A 460 -0.85 -10.65 -22.47
CA GLU A 460 0.24 -10.82 -23.44
C GLU A 460 0.92 -9.51 -23.78
N ASP A 461 0.17 -8.41 -23.92
CA ASP A 461 0.73 -7.11 -24.23
C ASP A 461 1.59 -6.56 -23.08
N VAL A 462 1.22 -6.83 -21.83
CA VAL A 462 2.00 -6.41 -20.65
C VAL A 462 3.23 -7.29 -20.46
N VAL A 463 3.13 -8.58 -20.70
CA VAL A 463 4.28 -9.49 -20.71
C VAL A 463 5.22 -9.13 -21.86
N GLY A 464 4.71 -8.74 -23.02
CA GLY A 464 5.48 -8.23 -24.16
C GLY A 464 6.24 -6.93 -23.86
N MET A 465 5.62 -5.97 -23.16
CA MET A 465 6.30 -4.73 -22.76
C MET A 465 7.49 -4.96 -21.82
N PHE A 466 7.39 -5.94 -20.92
CA PHE A 466 8.49 -6.29 -20.02
C PHE A 466 9.57 -7.14 -20.70
N GLN A 467 9.25 -7.85 -21.78
CA GLN A 467 10.22 -8.65 -22.53
C GLN A 467 11.01 -7.83 -23.57
N SER A 468 10.42 -6.78 -24.13
CA SER A 468 11.07 -5.93 -25.15
C SER A 468 12.19 -5.02 -24.59
N SER A 469 12.22 -4.76 -23.29
CA SER A 469 13.28 -3.96 -22.68
C SER A 469 14.62 -4.71 -22.50
N HIS A 470 14.70 -6.00 -22.83
CA HIS A 470 15.92 -6.80 -22.75
C HIS A 470 16.58 -7.11 -24.10
N ARG A 471 16.10 -6.53 -25.21
CA ARG A 471 16.86 -6.52 -26.48
C ARG A 471 17.60 -5.18 -26.61
N VAL A 472 18.70 -5.03 -25.92
CA VAL A 472 19.80 -4.21 -26.39
C VAL A 472 20.66 -5.12 -27.22
N GLU A 473 20.66 -4.87 -28.52
CA GLU A 473 21.54 -5.51 -29.47
C GLU A 473 23.00 -5.32 -29.07
N GLY A 474 23.77 -6.41 -29.21
CA GLY A 474 25.19 -6.46 -28.92
C GLY A 474 26.06 -5.71 -29.92
#